data_460870c6d68bdc979d247bfc7a49e54c
#
_entry.id   460870c6d68bdc979d247bfc7a49e54c
#
_cell.length_a   1.000
_cell.length_b   1.000
_cell.length_c   1.000
_cell.angle_alpha   90.00
_cell.angle_beta   90.00
_cell.angle_gamma   90.00
#
_symmetry.space_group_name_H-M   'P 1'
#
loop_
_entity.id
_entity.type
_entity.pdbx_description
1 polymer ?
#
loop_
_entity_poly.entity_id
_entity_poly.type
_entity_poly.pdbx_seq_one_letter_code
_entity_poly.pdbx_strand_id
1 'polypeptide(L)'
;TKKFSFNYDFSLTNDLDTLEYNSFSSNINFMGFSTRFDYLEERGVVGQKHVLKNSTTYVFNKQNSIFFNTRKDQKLNLTEYYDLVYEYKNDCLVAGIKYKKNYYNDADIKPSEELFFSITIVPLTTFSPDKIALK
;
A
#
# COMPACT_ATOMS: atom_id res chain seq x y z
N THR A 1 -9.25 -16.65 14.04
CA THR A 1 -10.64 -16.26 13.73
C THR A 1 -10.65 -15.63 12.36
N LYS A 2 -11.46 -16.15 11.42
CA LYS A 2 -11.68 -15.56 10.11
C LYS A 2 -12.52 -14.30 10.30
N LYS A 3 -12.04 -13.18 9.82
CA LYS A 3 -12.81 -11.94 9.80
C LYS A 3 -12.83 -11.41 8.37
N PHE A 4 -14.02 -11.02 7.97
CA PHE A 4 -14.26 -10.44 6.68
C PHE A 4 -15.19 -9.23 6.85
N SER A 5 -14.83 -8.10 6.27
CA SER A 5 -15.66 -6.90 6.30
C SER A 5 -15.63 -6.20 4.95
N PHE A 6 -16.75 -5.58 4.61
CA PHE A 6 -16.85 -4.67 3.49
C PHE A 6 -17.48 -3.36 3.93
N ASN A 7 -17.08 -2.27 3.30
CA ASN A 7 -17.79 -1.00 3.35
C ASN A 7 -17.97 -0.53 1.91
N TYR A 8 -19.15 0.01 1.66
CA TYR A 8 -19.47 0.63 0.39
C TYR A 8 -20.14 1.97 0.64
N ASP A 9 -19.56 3.03 0.11
CA ASP A 9 -20.04 4.39 0.22
C ASP A 9 -20.21 4.98 -1.18
N PHE A 10 -21.28 5.71 -1.41
CA PHE A 10 -21.52 6.39 -2.68
C PHE A 10 -22.27 7.71 -2.49
N SER A 11 -22.12 8.60 -3.45
CA SER A 11 -22.83 9.86 -3.55
C SER A 11 -23.32 10.06 -4.98
N LEU A 12 -24.55 10.54 -5.10
CA LEU A 12 -25.16 10.91 -6.37
C LEU A 12 -25.23 12.42 -6.50
N THR A 13 -25.33 12.92 -7.73
CA THR A 13 -25.66 14.31 -8.01
C THR A 13 -27.04 14.67 -7.44
N ASN A 14 -27.34 15.97 -7.32
CA ASN A 14 -28.62 16.43 -6.85
C ASN A 14 -29.79 15.93 -7.71
N ASP A 15 -29.55 15.64 -8.97
CA ASP A 15 -30.55 15.12 -9.91
C ASP A 15 -30.70 13.60 -9.84
N LEU A 16 -29.91 12.93 -8.99
CA LEU A 16 -29.88 11.47 -8.74
C LEU A 16 -29.59 10.61 -9.98
N ASP A 17 -29.07 11.18 -11.03
CA ASP A 17 -28.82 10.52 -12.30
C ASP A 17 -27.33 10.15 -12.50
N THR A 18 -26.41 10.81 -11.81
CA THR A 18 -24.98 10.61 -11.97
C THR A 18 -24.31 10.29 -10.64
N LEU A 19 -23.44 9.27 -10.67
CA LEU A 19 -22.61 8.87 -9.53
C LEU A 19 -21.40 9.81 -9.45
N GLU A 20 -21.35 10.67 -8.43
CA GLU A 20 -20.22 11.56 -8.20
C GLU A 20 -19.06 10.89 -7.46
N TYR A 21 -19.43 10.01 -6.53
CA TYR A 21 -18.47 9.33 -5.66
C TYR A 21 -18.88 7.88 -5.47
N ASN A 22 -17.90 7.01 -5.53
CA ASN A 22 -18.07 5.59 -5.31
C ASN A 22 -16.82 5.03 -4.63
N SER A 23 -16.97 4.45 -3.48
CA SER A 23 -15.88 3.85 -2.74
C SER A 23 -16.26 2.47 -2.22
N PHE A 24 -15.36 1.54 -2.40
CA PHE A 24 -15.48 0.19 -1.89
C PHE A 24 -14.23 -0.17 -1.12
N SER A 25 -14.38 -0.65 0.11
CA SER A 25 -13.27 -1.22 0.87
C SER A 25 -13.60 -2.61 1.38
N SER A 26 -12.65 -3.51 1.31
CA SER A 26 -12.77 -4.85 1.87
C SER A 26 -11.55 -5.23 2.70
N ASN A 27 -11.78 -5.89 3.83
CA ASN A 27 -10.74 -6.45 4.66
C ASN A 27 -10.97 -7.96 4.82
N ILE A 28 -9.93 -8.74 4.61
CA ILE A 28 -9.93 -10.19 4.75
C ILE A 28 -8.79 -10.56 5.70
N ASN A 29 -9.12 -11.24 6.80
CA ASN A 29 -8.13 -11.70 7.77
C ASN A 29 -8.26 -13.21 7.97
N PHE A 30 -7.17 -13.93 7.78
CA PHE A 30 -7.14 -15.39 7.90
C PHE A 30 -5.73 -15.91 8.24
N MET A 31 -5.57 -16.62 9.34
CA MET A 31 -4.34 -17.36 9.73
C MET A 31 -3.01 -16.63 9.44
N GLY A 32 -2.84 -15.41 9.96
CA GLY A 32 -1.62 -14.62 9.72
C GLY A 32 -1.60 -13.84 8.40
N PHE A 33 -2.56 -14.08 7.53
CA PHE A 33 -2.79 -13.30 6.31
C PHE A 33 -3.84 -12.23 6.55
N SER A 34 -3.53 -11.00 6.21
CA SER A 34 -4.45 -9.86 6.24
C SER A 34 -4.31 -9.08 4.94
N THR A 35 -5.39 -8.87 4.23
CA THR A 35 -5.39 -8.04 3.03
C THR A 35 -6.54 -7.07 3.04
N ARG A 36 -6.25 -5.85 2.59
CA ARG A 36 -7.20 -4.77 2.40
C ARG A 36 -7.16 -4.31 0.96
N PHE A 37 -8.32 -4.19 0.35
CA PHE A 37 -8.53 -3.54 -0.93
C PHE A 37 -9.38 -2.29 -0.73
N ASP A 38 -8.91 -1.17 -1.26
CA ASP A 38 -9.66 0.07 -1.31
C ASP A 38 -9.78 0.51 -2.77
N TYR A 39 -10.99 0.63 -3.24
CA TYR A 39 -11.35 1.20 -4.54
C TYR A 39 -12.00 2.55 -4.34
N LEU A 40 -11.60 3.52 -5.10
CA LEU A 40 -12.15 4.86 -5.12
C LEU A 40 -12.37 5.33 -6.54
N GLU A 41 -13.61 5.71 -6.85
CA GLU A 41 -13.97 6.45 -8.04
C GLU A 41 -14.60 7.77 -7.63
N GLU A 42 -14.07 8.85 -8.13
CA GLU A 42 -14.55 10.21 -7.88
C GLU A 42 -14.68 10.94 -9.22
N ARG A 43 -15.84 11.49 -9.50
CA ARG A 43 -16.19 12.26 -10.69
C ARG A 43 -16.56 13.68 -10.27
N GLY A 44 -15.58 14.54 -10.08
CA GLY A 44 -15.81 15.91 -9.64
C GLY A 44 -15.44 16.95 -10.69
N VAL A 45 -15.84 18.19 -10.43
CA VAL A 45 -15.52 19.36 -11.27
C VAL A 45 -14.02 19.61 -11.37
N VAL A 46 -13.24 19.19 -10.37
CA VAL A 46 -11.79 19.41 -10.26
C VAL A 46 -10.97 18.27 -10.85
N GLY A 47 -11.60 17.17 -11.24
CA GLY A 47 -10.92 16.02 -11.83
C GLY A 47 -11.59 14.68 -11.53
N GLN A 48 -11.18 13.67 -12.25
CA GLN A 48 -11.66 12.30 -12.07
C GLN A 48 -10.55 11.46 -11.46
N LYS A 49 -10.85 10.77 -10.38
CA LYS A 49 -9.95 9.80 -9.75
C LYS A 49 -10.52 8.40 -9.85
N HIS A 50 -9.69 7.47 -10.23
CA HIS A 50 -10.02 6.04 -10.36
C HIS A 50 -8.87 5.23 -9.78
N VAL A 51 -8.92 4.94 -8.50
CA VAL A 51 -7.77 4.41 -7.76
C VAL A 51 -8.12 3.08 -7.10
N LEU A 52 -7.27 2.09 -7.32
CA LEU A 52 -7.27 0.83 -6.59
C LEU A 52 -6.02 0.74 -5.73
N LYS A 53 -6.18 0.52 -4.42
CA LYS A 53 -5.10 0.24 -3.48
C LYS A 53 -5.24 -1.17 -2.95
N ASN A 54 -4.12 -1.84 -2.77
CA ASN A 54 -4.03 -3.08 -2.02
C ASN A 54 -2.96 -2.96 -0.94
N SER A 55 -3.29 -3.46 0.24
CA SER A 55 -2.36 -3.57 1.36
C SER A 55 -2.49 -4.96 1.94
N THR A 56 -1.43 -5.75 1.83
CA THR A 56 -1.40 -7.14 2.25
C THR A 56 -0.27 -7.36 3.25
N THR A 57 -0.58 -8.04 4.34
CA THR A 57 0.37 -8.47 5.36
C THR A 57 0.29 -9.97 5.51
N TYR A 58 1.43 -10.61 5.55
CA TYR A 58 1.54 -12.02 5.89
C TYR A 58 2.55 -12.23 7.02
N VAL A 59 2.07 -12.82 8.11
CA VAL A 59 2.88 -13.16 9.28
C VAL A 59 3.18 -14.66 9.25
N PHE A 60 4.44 -15.00 8.92
CA PHE A 60 4.89 -16.40 8.86
C PHE A 60 4.95 -17.03 10.25
N ASN A 61 5.46 -16.26 11.21
CA ASN A 61 5.61 -16.64 12.62
C ASN A 61 5.73 -15.37 13.46
N LYS A 62 6.00 -15.53 14.78
CA LYS A 62 6.13 -14.40 15.71
C LYS A 62 7.24 -13.42 15.37
N GLN A 63 8.21 -13.83 14.55
CA GLN A 63 9.42 -13.08 14.26
C GLN A 63 9.46 -12.55 12.83
N ASN A 64 8.72 -13.15 11.90
CA ASN A 64 8.86 -12.89 10.47
C ASN A 64 7.55 -12.47 9.84
N SER A 65 7.55 -11.36 9.14
CA SER A 65 6.41 -10.84 8.39
C SER A 65 6.81 -10.23 7.05
N ILE A 66 5.88 -10.25 6.11
CA ILE A 66 5.96 -9.55 4.84
C ILE A 66 4.78 -8.59 4.72
N PHE A 67 5.05 -7.40 4.22
CA PHE A 67 4.07 -6.38 3.88
C PHE A 67 4.19 -6.06 2.39
N PHE A 68 3.06 -6.03 1.71
CA PHE A 68 2.99 -5.63 0.32
C PHE A 68 1.94 -4.53 0.15
N ASN A 69 2.32 -3.41 -0.47
CA ASN A 69 1.41 -2.32 -0.78
C ASN A 69 1.54 -1.95 -2.25
N THR A 70 0.41 -1.68 -2.87
CA THR A 70 0.37 -1.17 -4.24
C THR A 70 -0.77 -0.20 -4.43
N ARG A 71 -0.60 0.71 -5.38
CA ARG A 71 -1.62 1.64 -5.84
C ARG A 71 -1.62 1.69 -7.36
N LYS A 72 -2.81 1.57 -7.94
CA LYS A 72 -3.02 1.65 -9.38
C LYS A 72 -4.02 2.75 -9.70
N ASP A 73 -3.67 3.64 -10.60
CA ASP A 73 -4.62 4.52 -11.28
C ASP A 73 -5.29 3.72 -12.39
N GLN A 74 -6.59 3.49 -12.26
CA GLN A 74 -7.37 2.70 -13.22
C GLN A 74 -7.67 3.49 -14.49
N LYS A 75 -7.80 4.82 -14.40
CA LYS A 75 -8.06 5.68 -15.55
C LYS A 75 -6.87 5.70 -16.51
N LEU A 76 -5.67 5.82 -15.97
CA LEU A 76 -4.43 5.82 -16.73
C LEU A 76 -3.91 4.41 -17.01
N ASN A 77 -4.55 3.38 -16.43
CA ASN A 77 -4.04 2.00 -16.41
C ASN A 77 -2.59 1.91 -15.92
N LEU A 78 -2.22 2.78 -15.00
CA LEU A 78 -0.87 2.94 -14.50
C LEU A 78 -0.78 2.44 -13.06
N THR A 79 0.13 1.51 -12.79
CA THR A 79 0.54 1.20 -11.44
C THR A 79 1.49 2.29 -10.95
N GLU A 80 1.10 3.01 -9.90
CA GLU A 80 1.90 4.12 -9.41
C GLU A 80 3.12 3.61 -8.63
N TYR A 81 2.92 2.60 -7.76
CA TYR A 81 4.02 2.02 -6.98
C TYR A 81 3.75 0.60 -6.51
N TYR A 82 4.84 -0.11 -6.18
CA TYR A 82 4.89 -1.27 -5.32
C TYR A 82 5.84 -1.01 -4.15
N ASP A 83 5.40 -1.40 -2.95
CA ASP A 83 6.23 -1.49 -1.76
C ASP A 83 6.20 -2.92 -1.26
N LEU A 84 7.34 -3.56 -1.13
CA LEU A 84 7.50 -4.87 -0.52
C LEU A 84 8.47 -4.74 0.66
N VAL A 85 8.00 -5.09 1.85
CA VAL A 85 8.80 -5.02 3.07
C VAL A 85 8.84 -6.40 3.72
N TYR A 86 10.03 -6.93 3.94
CA TYR A 86 10.25 -8.06 4.83
C TYR A 86 10.77 -7.53 6.16
N GLU A 87 10.18 -7.98 7.26
CA GLU A 87 10.58 -7.63 8.62
C GLU A 87 10.89 -8.88 9.44
N TYR A 88 12.03 -8.85 10.09
CA TYR A 88 12.40 -9.77 11.15
C TYR A 88 12.41 -9.02 12.49
N LYS A 89 11.74 -9.58 13.50
CA LYS A 89 11.65 -9.00 14.83
C LYS A 89 11.87 -10.04 15.91
N ASN A 90 12.74 -9.71 16.87
CA ASN A 90 12.85 -10.42 18.14
C ASN A 90 12.85 -9.43 19.31
N ASP A 91 13.11 -9.88 20.53
CA ASP A 91 13.04 -9.05 21.73
C ASP A 91 14.07 -7.90 21.75
N CYS A 92 15.17 -8.04 21.01
CA CYS A 92 16.29 -7.10 21.02
C CYS A 92 16.50 -6.41 19.67
N LEU A 93 15.93 -6.93 18.59
CA LEU A 93 16.26 -6.48 17.21
C LEU A 93 15.01 -6.45 16.34
N VAL A 94 14.86 -5.36 15.59
CA VAL A 94 13.99 -5.30 14.42
C VAL A 94 14.85 -5.02 13.21
N ALA A 95 14.87 -5.92 12.23
CA ALA A 95 15.56 -5.75 10.98
C ALA A 95 14.57 -5.78 9.82
N GLY A 96 14.72 -4.88 8.84
CA GLY A 96 13.84 -4.79 7.71
C GLY A 96 14.57 -4.59 6.40
N ILE A 97 14.03 -5.19 5.35
CA ILE A 97 14.41 -4.95 3.96
C ILE A 97 13.17 -4.45 3.24
N LYS A 98 13.25 -3.26 2.67
CA LYS A 98 12.17 -2.68 1.88
C LYS A 98 12.62 -2.50 0.44
N TYR A 99 11.89 -3.11 -0.49
CA TYR A 99 11.98 -2.82 -1.91
C TYR A 99 10.82 -1.93 -2.32
N LYS A 100 11.11 -0.82 -2.97
CA LYS A 100 10.14 0.12 -3.49
C LYS A 100 10.38 0.37 -4.96
N LYS A 101 9.32 0.27 -5.77
CA LYS A 101 9.32 0.61 -7.19
C LYS A 101 8.21 1.59 -7.50
N ASN A 102 8.57 2.74 -8.03
CA ASN A 102 7.65 3.75 -8.49
C ASN A 102 7.64 3.76 -10.02
N TYR A 103 6.46 3.75 -10.60
CA TYR A 103 6.25 3.84 -12.05
C TYR A 103 5.77 5.22 -12.50
N TYR A 104 5.47 6.08 -11.55
CA TYR A 104 5.01 7.43 -11.84
C TYR A 104 6.07 8.17 -12.63
N ASN A 105 5.68 8.72 -13.79
CA ASN A 105 6.53 9.50 -14.67
C ASN A 105 5.80 10.81 -14.97
N ASP A 106 6.28 11.89 -14.37
CA ASP A 106 5.88 13.27 -14.67
C ASP A 106 7.11 14.02 -15.19
N ALA A 107 6.92 15.20 -15.76
CA ALA A 107 7.98 15.97 -16.42
C ALA A 107 9.30 16.02 -15.63
N ASP A 108 9.19 16.07 -14.29
CA ASP A 108 10.34 16.19 -13.37
C ASP A 108 10.62 14.92 -12.54
N ILE A 109 9.74 13.91 -12.57
CA ILE A 109 9.85 12.69 -11.74
C ILE A 109 10.02 11.48 -12.65
N LYS A 110 11.15 10.79 -12.52
CA LYS A 110 11.44 9.55 -13.26
C LYS A 110 11.04 8.33 -12.43
N PRO A 111 10.65 7.22 -13.09
CA PRO A 111 10.48 5.94 -12.41
C PRO A 111 11.74 5.59 -11.60
N SER A 112 11.57 5.10 -10.39
CA SER A 112 12.68 4.76 -9.50
C SER A 112 12.50 3.38 -8.88
N GLU A 113 13.63 2.69 -8.67
CA GLU A 113 13.72 1.48 -7.88
C GLU A 113 14.67 1.73 -6.72
N GLU A 114 14.23 1.39 -5.51
CA GLU A 114 14.98 1.67 -4.30
C GLU A 114 14.96 0.46 -3.37
N LEU A 115 16.10 0.15 -2.79
CA LEU A 115 16.26 -0.87 -1.76
C LEU A 115 16.72 -0.20 -0.47
N PHE A 116 15.96 -0.43 0.60
CA PHE A 116 16.26 0.10 1.93
C PHE A 116 16.54 -1.04 2.89
N PHE A 117 17.51 -0.82 3.76
CA PHE A 117 17.80 -1.68 4.90
C PHE A 117 17.59 -0.87 6.17
N SER A 118 17.02 -1.48 7.18
CA SER A 118 16.85 -0.89 8.50
C SER A 118 17.18 -1.91 9.58
N ILE A 119 17.87 -1.46 10.61
CA ILE A 119 18.14 -2.25 11.81
C ILE A 119 17.85 -1.36 13.02
N THR A 120 16.96 -1.80 13.88
CA THR A 120 16.65 -1.15 15.15
C THR A 120 17.00 -2.10 16.29
N ILE A 121 17.89 -1.67 17.17
CA ILE A 121 18.28 -2.42 18.37
C ILE A 121 17.46 -1.85 19.54
N VAL A 122 16.59 -2.68 20.09
CA VAL A 122 15.72 -2.31 21.20
C VAL A 122 16.41 -2.71 22.52
N PRO A 123 16.53 -1.78 23.50
CA PRO A 123 16.01 -0.40 23.58
C PRO A 123 16.97 0.70 23.10
N LEU A 124 18.11 0.39 22.46
CA LEU A 124 19.24 1.28 22.36
C LEU A 124 19.23 2.29 21.21
N THR A 125 19.01 1.83 19.94
CA THR A 125 19.15 2.74 18.79
C THR A 125 18.54 2.18 17.50
N THR A 126 18.24 3.08 16.57
CA THR A 126 17.85 2.75 15.19
C THR A 126 18.94 3.17 14.24
N PHE A 127 19.39 2.26 13.37
CA PHE A 127 20.31 2.52 12.29
C PHE A 127 19.59 2.32 10.95
N SER A 128 19.54 3.37 10.14
CA SER A 128 18.99 3.32 8.79
C SER A 128 20.03 3.90 7.84
N PRO A 129 20.75 3.06 7.10
CA PRO A 129 21.68 3.55 6.08
C PRO A 129 20.89 4.21 4.94
N ASP A 130 21.59 5.03 4.17
CA ASP A 130 21.03 5.66 2.99
C ASP A 130 20.51 4.61 1.99
N LYS A 131 19.50 5.00 1.23
CA LYS A 131 18.87 4.17 0.21
C LYS A 131 19.86 3.84 -0.91
N ILE A 132 19.79 2.62 -1.40
CA ILE A 132 20.53 2.18 -2.57
C ILE A 132 19.60 2.29 -3.78
N ALA A 133 19.93 3.16 -4.72
CA ALA A 133 19.23 3.24 -6.00
C ALA A 133 19.66 2.07 -6.89
N LEU A 134 18.71 1.28 -7.35
CA LEU A 134 18.91 0.22 -8.33
C LEU A 134 18.76 0.83 -9.74
N LYS A 135 19.72 0.58 -10.60
CA LYS A 135 19.69 1.04 -12.00
C LYS A 135 18.90 0.08 -12.88
#